data_db52afcdfba3f5b9b80659c9d2a8bd02
#
_entry.id   db52afcdfba3f5b9b80659c9d2a8bd02
#
_cell.length_a   1.000
_cell.length_b   1.000
_cell.length_c   1.000
_cell.angle_alpha   90.00
_cell.angle_beta   90.00
_cell.angle_gamma   90.00
#
_symmetry.space_group_name_H-M   'P 1'
#
loop_
_entity.id
_entity.type
_entity.pdbx_description
1 polymer ?
#
loop_
_entity_poly.entity_id
_entity_poly.type
_entity_poly.pdbx_seq_one_letter_code
_entity_poly.pdbx_strand_id
1 'polypeptide(L)'
;MTIKISSIHFCPVKSVSYQAVDHCNIHKDIGLEGDRVFAFLKNLGADDPTLIDKEHEERKGKWNKILTLKNTPALNKYNFSYENEQLTLYQKDQAILSINSNDTEERNKLVNKIIELENSIKDPIVLMKNHQLPYFDTTISTKVDFVNSVSLLNIESIKDFRNKTKNEIEVQRFRGNFLMEGVNAWEERNWIGKTITIGNQKFHIKKNIPRCVAINIKPETDDKSLDLLRSLKQHYQHFDM
;
A
#
# COMPACT_ATOMS: atom_id res chain seq x y z
N MET A 1 -2.77 -26.77 14.46
CA MET A 1 -1.91 -26.03 13.49
C MET A 1 -1.32 -24.83 14.20
N THR A 2 -0.09 -24.48 13.93
CA THR A 2 0.52 -23.28 14.51
C THR A 2 0.28 -22.12 13.57
N ILE A 3 -0.27 -21.01 14.08
CA ILE A 3 -0.42 -19.77 13.31
C ILE A 3 0.95 -19.12 13.18
N LYS A 4 1.32 -18.71 11.98
CA LYS A 4 2.59 -18.04 11.72
C LYS A 4 2.42 -16.88 10.73
N ILE A 5 3.29 -15.88 10.84
CA ILE A 5 3.49 -14.89 9.77
C ILE A 5 4.44 -15.52 8.75
N SER A 6 3.97 -15.69 7.53
CA SER A 6 4.75 -16.30 6.44
C SER A 6 5.61 -15.28 5.71
N SER A 7 5.19 -14.02 5.68
CA SER A 7 5.99 -12.93 5.10
C SER A 7 5.52 -11.57 5.60
N ILE A 8 6.43 -10.60 5.54
CA ILE A 8 6.23 -9.20 5.92
C ILE A 8 6.42 -8.34 4.69
N HIS A 9 5.54 -7.40 4.48
CA HIS A 9 5.59 -6.49 3.34
C HIS A 9 5.27 -5.06 3.74
N PHE A 10 5.86 -4.12 3.03
CA PHE A 10 5.46 -2.73 3.08
C PHE A 10 5.55 -2.07 1.70
N CYS A 11 4.92 -0.93 1.54
CA CYS A 11 4.89 -0.16 0.32
C CYS A 11 5.58 1.17 0.56
N PRO A 12 6.86 1.35 0.23
CA PRO A 12 7.55 2.62 0.47
C PRO A 12 6.83 3.80 -0.17
N VAL A 13 6.38 3.62 -1.41
CA VAL A 13 5.65 4.65 -2.15
C VAL A 13 4.17 4.31 -2.20
N LYS A 14 3.32 5.25 -1.80
CA LYS A 14 1.85 5.12 -1.80
C LYS A 14 1.33 4.56 -3.12
N SER A 15 0.56 3.50 -3.04
CA SER A 15 -0.12 2.83 -4.15
C SER A 15 0.76 2.17 -5.22
N VAL A 16 2.09 2.22 -5.11
CA VAL A 16 2.96 1.75 -6.19
C VAL A 16 3.68 0.46 -5.82
N SER A 17 4.44 0.46 -4.75
CA SER A 17 5.36 -0.62 -4.42
C SER A 17 4.80 -1.65 -3.46
N TYR A 18 5.41 -2.81 -3.46
CA TYR A 18 5.15 -3.90 -2.53
C TYR A 18 6.47 -4.63 -2.29
N GLN A 19 7.18 -4.23 -1.24
CA GLN A 19 8.49 -4.77 -0.88
C GLN A 19 8.34 -5.86 0.18
N ALA A 20 8.91 -7.03 -0.06
CA ALA A 20 9.07 -8.07 0.97
C ALA A 20 10.31 -7.74 1.83
N VAL A 21 10.21 -8.00 3.13
CA VAL A 21 11.31 -7.81 4.09
C VAL A 21 11.33 -8.96 5.10
N ASP A 22 12.53 -9.27 5.61
CA ASP A 22 12.70 -10.32 6.61
C ASP A 22 12.33 -9.86 8.01
N HIS A 23 12.45 -8.57 8.29
CA HIS A 23 12.10 -7.95 9.56
C HIS A 23 11.64 -6.50 9.34
N CYS A 24 10.95 -5.94 10.33
CA CYS A 24 10.53 -4.55 10.33
C CYS A 24 10.47 -4.00 11.76
N ASN A 25 10.69 -2.70 11.89
CA ASN A 25 10.39 -1.97 13.11
C ASN A 25 8.93 -1.50 13.08
N ILE A 26 8.29 -1.50 14.25
CA ILE A 26 6.91 -1.05 14.40
C ILE A 26 6.88 0.07 15.44
N HIS A 27 6.35 1.21 15.04
CA HIS A 27 6.16 2.36 15.90
C HIS A 27 4.67 2.56 16.19
N LYS A 28 4.32 2.69 17.47
CA LYS A 28 2.93 2.78 17.92
C LYS A 28 2.12 3.85 17.18
N ASP A 29 2.74 4.98 16.88
CA ASP A 29 2.06 6.14 16.30
C ASP A 29 2.33 6.34 14.80
N ILE A 30 3.10 5.42 14.18
CA ILE A 30 3.50 5.50 12.77
C ILE A 30 3.10 4.25 11.98
N GLY A 31 3.10 3.08 12.62
CA GLY A 31 2.93 1.77 11.98
C GLY A 31 4.27 1.14 11.62
N LEU A 32 4.39 0.50 10.46
CA LEU A 32 5.66 -0.05 9.99
C LEU A 32 6.60 1.05 9.53
N GLU A 33 7.84 1.01 9.99
CA GLU A 33 8.89 1.90 9.52
C GLU A 33 9.08 1.73 8.00
N GLY A 34 9.13 2.84 7.29
CA GLY A 34 9.29 2.85 5.82
C GLY A 34 7.99 2.64 5.02
N ASP A 35 6.88 2.24 5.67
CA ASP A 35 5.63 1.98 4.95
C ASP A 35 4.93 3.28 4.55
N ARG A 36 4.73 3.48 3.25
CA ARG A 36 4.01 4.61 2.66
C ARG A 36 4.58 5.99 3.02
N VAL A 37 5.88 6.05 3.28
CA VAL A 37 6.58 7.32 3.58
C VAL A 37 6.68 8.24 2.37
N PHE A 38 6.46 7.73 1.17
CA PHE A 38 6.45 8.51 -0.07
C PHE A 38 5.10 8.49 -0.76
N ALA A 39 4.82 9.59 -1.48
CA ALA A 39 3.68 9.65 -2.42
C ALA A 39 4.03 10.54 -3.61
N PHE A 40 3.56 10.18 -4.80
CA PHE A 40 3.54 11.09 -5.94
C PHE A 40 2.29 11.96 -5.87
N LEU A 41 2.47 13.27 -5.99
CA LEU A 41 1.40 14.24 -6.01
C LEU A 41 1.41 15.02 -7.31
N LYS A 42 0.24 15.38 -7.79
CA LYS A 42 0.10 16.38 -8.86
C LYS A 42 0.52 17.76 -8.32
N ASN A 43 1.46 18.39 -9.01
CA ASN A 43 1.87 19.77 -8.73
C ASN A 43 0.97 20.71 -9.53
N LEU A 44 -0.05 21.27 -8.89
CA LEU A 44 -1.05 22.11 -9.52
C LEU A 44 -0.77 23.62 -9.35
N GLY A 45 0.49 24.00 -9.25
CA GLY A 45 0.91 25.41 -9.25
C GLY A 45 0.73 26.09 -7.89
N ALA A 46 -0.29 26.91 -7.70
CA ALA A 46 -0.48 27.76 -6.51
C ALA A 46 -0.68 27.01 -5.18
N ASP A 47 -0.85 25.72 -5.21
CA ASP A 47 -0.96 24.91 -4.00
C ASP A 47 0.43 24.50 -3.49
N ASP A 48 0.75 24.94 -2.29
CA ASP A 48 1.98 24.54 -1.61
C ASP A 48 1.99 23.02 -1.37
N PRO A 49 2.90 22.25 -2.03
CA PRO A 49 3.00 20.82 -1.80
C PRO A 49 3.37 20.48 -0.35
N THR A 50 3.96 21.39 0.41
CA THR A 50 4.32 21.19 1.82
C THR A 50 3.08 21.10 2.72
N LEU A 51 1.92 21.58 2.29
CA LEU A 51 0.66 21.44 3.04
C LEU A 51 0.24 19.98 3.25
N ILE A 52 0.76 19.07 2.45
CA ILE A 52 0.48 17.63 2.60
C ILE A 52 1.40 16.98 3.65
N ASP A 53 2.51 17.62 3.98
CA ASP A 53 3.41 17.16 5.04
C ASP A 53 2.96 17.54 6.45
N LYS A 54 1.90 18.35 6.56
CA LYS A 54 1.36 18.76 7.84
C LYS A 54 0.44 17.70 8.45
N GLU A 55 -0.14 18.04 9.60
CA GLU A 55 -1.01 17.14 10.34
C GLU A 55 -2.19 16.60 9.50
N HIS A 56 -2.71 15.48 9.93
CA HIS A 56 -3.70 14.70 9.20
C HIS A 56 -4.95 15.48 8.78
N GLU A 57 -5.43 16.39 9.62
CA GLU A 57 -6.61 17.22 9.31
C GLU A 57 -6.34 18.20 8.15
N GLU A 58 -5.12 18.72 8.04
CA GLU A 58 -4.73 19.62 6.95
C GLU A 58 -4.57 18.90 5.60
N ARG A 59 -4.36 17.59 5.61
CA ARG A 59 -4.34 16.75 4.41
C ARG A 59 -5.73 16.55 3.80
N LYS A 60 -6.77 16.76 4.59
CA LYS A 60 -8.16 16.52 4.24
C LYS A 60 -8.57 17.26 3.02
N GLY A 61 -8.68 17.12 1.97
CA GLY A 61 -8.96 17.86 0.72
C GLY A 61 -7.81 17.88 -0.26
N LYS A 62 -6.61 17.44 0.15
CA LYS A 62 -5.45 17.32 -0.73
C LYS A 62 -5.26 15.88 -1.29
N TRP A 63 -5.98 14.91 -0.76
CA TRP A 63 -5.86 13.51 -1.15
C TRP A 63 -6.20 13.23 -2.62
N ASN A 64 -7.04 14.05 -3.25
CA ASN A 64 -7.35 13.95 -4.67
C ASN A 64 -6.15 14.27 -5.57
N LYS A 65 -5.12 14.93 -5.03
CA LYS A 65 -3.87 15.24 -5.75
C LYS A 65 -2.88 14.07 -5.72
N ILE A 66 -3.03 13.13 -4.79
CA ILE A 66 -2.15 11.96 -4.71
C ILE A 66 -2.43 11.02 -5.89
N LEU A 67 -1.36 10.61 -6.56
CA LEU A 67 -1.42 9.56 -7.55
C LEU A 67 -1.66 8.22 -6.86
N THR A 68 -2.69 7.53 -7.29
CA THR A 68 -3.08 6.23 -6.74
C THR A 68 -3.37 5.25 -7.87
N LEU A 69 -3.44 3.96 -7.57
CA LEU A 69 -3.84 2.95 -8.56
C LEU A 69 -5.25 3.17 -9.13
N LYS A 70 -6.10 3.95 -8.45
CA LYS A 70 -7.44 4.31 -8.98
C LYS A 70 -7.36 5.31 -10.13
N ASN A 71 -6.51 6.34 -9.97
CA ASN A 71 -6.41 7.44 -10.93
C ASN A 71 -5.22 7.32 -11.89
N THR A 72 -4.19 6.54 -11.52
CA THR A 72 -2.96 6.35 -12.30
C THR A 72 -2.52 4.88 -12.24
N PRO A 73 -3.32 3.94 -12.79
CA PRO A 73 -3.03 2.50 -12.70
C PRO A 73 -1.70 2.11 -13.36
N ALA A 74 -1.21 2.88 -14.31
CA ALA A 74 0.07 2.64 -14.98
C ALA A 74 1.27 2.62 -14.02
N LEU A 75 1.21 3.32 -12.88
CA LEU A 75 2.25 3.26 -11.86
C LEU A 75 2.43 1.86 -11.25
N ASN A 76 1.46 0.97 -11.38
CA ASN A 76 1.57 -0.40 -10.90
C ASN A 76 2.59 -1.26 -11.67
N LYS A 77 3.09 -0.77 -12.82
CA LYS A 77 4.18 -1.40 -13.59
C LYS A 77 5.54 -1.26 -12.92
N TYR A 78 5.64 -0.43 -11.88
CA TYR A 78 6.89 -0.07 -11.20
C TYR A 78 6.86 -0.54 -9.76
N ASN A 79 8.03 -0.94 -9.27
CA ASN A 79 8.27 -1.29 -7.88
C ASN A 79 9.31 -0.35 -7.27
N PHE A 80 9.29 -0.25 -5.95
CA PHE A 80 10.27 0.52 -5.21
C PHE A 80 10.79 -0.28 -4.03
N SER A 81 12.08 -0.21 -3.76
CA SER A 81 12.66 -0.57 -2.47
C SER A 81 13.13 0.69 -1.75
N TYR A 82 13.09 0.65 -0.42
CA TYR A 82 13.56 1.74 0.42
C TYR A 82 14.33 1.19 1.60
N GLU A 83 15.60 1.54 1.67
CA GLU A 83 16.51 1.12 2.73
C GLU A 83 17.61 2.17 2.90
N ASN A 84 17.97 2.50 4.15
CA ASN A 84 19.07 3.44 4.46
C ASN A 84 19.00 4.75 3.67
N GLU A 85 17.82 5.36 3.59
CA GLU A 85 17.53 6.59 2.83
C GLU A 85 17.68 6.46 1.30
N GLN A 86 18.03 5.29 0.79
CA GLN A 86 18.05 5.00 -0.63
C GLN A 86 16.67 4.53 -1.09
N LEU A 87 16.11 5.23 -2.07
CA LEU A 87 14.88 4.84 -2.76
C LEU A 87 15.24 4.38 -4.17
N THR A 88 14.99 3.11 -4.47
CA THR A 88 15.31 2.53 -5.77
C THR A 88 14.04 2.19 -6.55
N LEU A 89 13.96 2.71 -7.76
CA LEU A 89 12.92 2.41 -8.74
C LEU A 89 13.29 1.15 -9.52
N TYR A 90 12.33 0.23 -9.63
CA TYR A 90 12.42 -0.96 -10.45
C TYR A 90 11.31 -1.00 -11.48
N GLN A 91 11.61 -1.60 -12.62
CA GLN A 91 10.61 -2.08 -13.57
C GLN A 91 10.85 -3.57 -13.78
N LYS A 92 9.87 -4.38 -13.43
CA LYS A 92 10.06 -5.81 -13.18
C LYS A 92 11.21 -5.99 -12.16
N ASP A 93 12.15 -6.89 -12.37
CA ASP A 93 13.26 -7.11 -11.45
C ASP A 93 14.51 -6.24 -11.76
N GLN A 94 14.42 -5.32 -12.72
CA GLN A 94 15.53 -4.47 -13.12
C GLN A 94 15.51 -3.14 -12.38
N ALA A 95 16.60 -2.81 -11.67
CA ALA A 95 16.80 -1.49 -11.09
C ALA A 95 17.03 -0.45 -12.20
N ILE A 96 16.22 0.61 -12.19
CA ILE A 96 16.26 1.70 -13.17
C ILE A 96 17.03 2.90 -12.63
N LEU A 97 16.75 3.28 -11.38
CA LEU A 97 17.36 4.44 -10.75
C LEU A 97 17.32 4.28 -9.23
N SER A 98 18.44 4.59 -8.58
CA SER A 98 18.53 4.70 -7.12
C SER A 98 18.89 6.13 -6.74
N ILE A 99 18.20 6.66 -5.73
CA ILE A 99 18.37 8.03 -5.27
C ILE A 99 18.53 8.10 -3.75
N ASN A 100 19.22 9.12 -3.26
CA ASN A 100 19.12 9.53 -1.87
C ASN A 100 17.81 10.30 -1.68
N SER A 101 16.90 9.74 -0.92
CA SER A 101 15.56 10.31 -0.73
C SER A 101 15.52 11.60 0.09
N ASN A 102 16.60 11.96 0.78
CA ASN A 102 16.72 13.23 1.49
C ASN A 102 17.11 14.38 0.55
N ASP A 103 17.70 14.07 -0.60
CA ASP A 103 18.09 15.05 -1.59
C ASP A 103 16.94 15.44 -2.52
N THR A 104 16.58 16.71 -2.53
CA THR A 104 15.47 17.21 -3.35
C THR A 104 15.76 17.13 -4.84
N GLU A 105 17.00 17.36 -5.27
CA GLU A 105 17.38 17.27 -6.68
C GLU A 105 17.32 15.83 -7.17
N GLU A 106 17.74 14.88 -6.34
CA GLU A 106 17.62 13.45 -6.66
C GLU A 106 16.17 13.00 -6.72
N ARG A 107 15.30 13.45 -5.80
CA ARG A 107 13.87 13.21 -5.93
C ARG A 107 13.28 13.76 -7.22
N ASN A 108 13.74 14.94 -7.67
CA ASN A 108 13.33 15.50 -8.96
C ASN A 108 13.83 14.65 -10.14
N LYS A 109 15.03 14.09 -10.07
CA LYS A 109 15.53 13.14 -11.09
C LYS A 109 14.63 11.90 -11.18
N LEU A 110 14.20 11.37 -10.03
CA LEU A 110 13.27 10.23 -10.01
C LEU A 110 11.90 10.58 -10.60
N VAL A 111 11.36 11.75 -10.28
CA VAL A 111 10.12 12.26 -10.87
C VAL A 111 10.23 12.36 -12.39
N ASN A 112 11.30 12.99 -12.90
CA ASN A 112 11.53 13.10 -14.33
C ASN A 112 11.65 11.73 -15.01
N LYS A 113 12.31 10.77 -14.34
CA LYS A 113 12.42 9.38 -14.83
C LYS A 113 11.07 8.71 -14.93
N ILE A 114 10.19 8.85 -13.97
CA ILE A 114 8.81 8.30 -14.00
C ILE A 114 7.99 8.94 -15.12
N ILE A 115 8.09 10.25 -15.33
CA ILE A 115 7.41 10.95 -16.43
C ILE A 115 7.94 10.48 -17.79
N GLU A 116 9.25 10.28 -17.93
CA GLU A 116 9.87 9.71 -19.14
C GLU A 116 9.33 8.30 -19.44
N LEU A 117 9.26 7.44 -18.43
CA LEU A 117 8.84 6.06 -18.58
C LEU A 117 7.32 5.92 -18.79
N GLU A 118 6.52 6.84 -18.25
CA GLU A 118 5.06 6.74 -18.23
C GLU A 118 4.38 7.96 -18.85
N ASN A 119 4.23 7.92 -20.17
CA ASN A 119 3.60 8.98 -20.97
C ASN A 119 2.13 9.28 -20.61
N SER A 120 1.50 8.45 -19.82
CA SER A 120 0.13 8.69 -19.35
C SER A 120 0.04 9.76 -18.26
N ILE A 121 1.15 10.08 -17.61
CA ILE A 121 1.25 11.14 -16.61
C ILE A 121 1.45 12.47 -17.33
N LYS A 122 0.38 13.26 -17.46
CA LYS A 122 0.39 14.54 -18.17
C LYS A 122 0.63 15.76 -17.28
N ASP A 123 0.20 15.66 -16.03
CA ASP A 123 0.37 16.76 -15.07
C ASP A 123 1.79 16.75 -14.47
N PRO A 124 2.36 17.91 -14.16
CA PRO A 124 3.55 17.95 -13.32
C PRO A 124 3.31 17.24 -12.00
N ILE A 125 4.27 16.43 -11.58
CA ILE A 125 4.20 15.70 -10.31
C ILE A 125 5.42 16.01 -9.44
N VAL A 126 5.26 15.78 -8.14
CA VAL A 126 6.33 15.84 -7.15
C VAL A 126 6.34 14.58 -6.31
N LEU A 127 7.51 14.18 -5.82
CA LEU A 127 7.66 13.08 -4.87
C LEU A 127 7.79 13.67 -3.47
N MET A 128 6.75 13.47 -2.66
CA MET A 128 6.73 13.89 -1.25
C MET A 128 7.24 12.77 -0.35
N LYS A 129 7.88 13.14 0.75
CA LYS A 129 8.40 12.24 1.79
C LYS A 129 7.91 12.70 3.16
N ASN A 130 7.31 11.81 3.94
CA ASN A 130 6.94 12.08 5.33
C ASN A 130 7.00 10.80 6.16
N HIS A 131 7.93 10.74 7.11
CA HIS A 131 8.11 9.61 8.03
C HIS A 131 7.15 9.64 9.21
N GLN A 132 6.75 10.82 9.67
CA GLN A 132 5.92 10.99 10.85
C GLN A 132 4.44 10.74 10.55
N LEU A 133 4.01 11.11 9.34
CA LEU A 133 2.65 10.96 8.86
C LEU A 133 2.62 10.26 7.49
N PRO A 134 2.78 8.94 7.43
CA PRO A 134 2.76 8.19 6.17
C PRO A 134 1.47 8.35 5.37
N TYR A 135 1.55 8.13 4.06
CA TYR A 135 0.44 8.32 3.11
C TYR A 135 -0.44 7.08 3.01
N PHE A 136 -1.23 6.79 4.05
CA PHE A 136 -2.18 5.68 4.07
C PHE A 136 -3.40 5.90 3.15
N ASP A 137 -4.44 5.09 3.30
CA ASP A 137 -5.65 5.20 2.50
C ASP A 137 -6.47 6.45 2.86
N THR A 138 -7.06 7.09 1.85
CA THR A 138 -7.82 8.33 2.01
C THR A 138 -9.06 8.20 2.89
N THR A 139 -9.75 7.07 2.82
CA THR A 139 -10.98 6.81 3.59
C THR A 139 -10.69 6.46 5.04
N ILE A 140 -9.58 5.77 5.25
CA ILE A 140 -9.13 5.37 6.59
C ILE A 140 -8.47 6.56 7.28
N SER A 141 -7.73 7.36 6.53
CA SER A 141 -6.95 8.47 7.02
C SER A 141 -7.75 9.69 7.52
N THR A 142 -9.07 9.68 7.39
CA THR A 142 -9.93 10.68 8.06
C THR A 142 -10.10 10.43 9.57
N LYS A 143 -9.59 9.30 10.08
CA LYS A 143 -9.60 8.96 11.51
C LYS A 143 -8.18 8.60 11.93
N VAL A 144 -7.61 9.37 12.82
CA VAL A 144 -6.22 9.19 13.32
C VAL A 144 -5.93 7.76 13.77
N ASP A 145 -6.90 7.08 14.36
CA ASP A 145 -6.78 5.68 14.81
C ASP A 145 -6.43 4.64 13.75
N PHE A 146 -6.55 4.98 12.46
CA PHE A 146 -6.28 4.05 11.37
C PHE A 146 -5.06 4.42 10.52
N VAL A 147 -4.53 5.62 10.70
CA VAL A 147 -3.36 6.11 9.95
C VAL A 147 -2.13 5.23 10.25
N ASN A 148 -2.05 4.76 11.49
CA ASN A 148 -0.90 4.06 12.06
C ASN A 148 -1.19 2.56 12.24
N SER A 149 -2.03 2.00 11.38
CA SER A 149 -2.42 0.59 11.49
C SER A 149 -1.57 -0.30 10.59
N VAL A 150 -1.40 -1.54 11.01
CA VAL A 150 -0.81 -2.62 10.23
C VAL A 150 -1.93 -3.53 9.75
N SER A 151 -1.83 -3.99 8.51
CA SER A 151 -2.81 -4.91 7.93
C SER A 151 -2.34 -6.35 8.03
N LEU A 152 -3.25 -7.22 8.46
CA LEU A 152 -3.05 -8.67 8.52
C LEU A 152 -3.90 -9.32 7.43
N LEU A 153 -3.33 -10.22 6.66
CA LEU A 153 -3.98 -10.89 5.54
C LEU A 153 -3.85 -12.41 5.68
N ASN A 154 -4.97 -13.11 5.72
CA ASN A 154 -5.01 -14.55 5.82
C ASN A 154 -4.89 -15.18 4.42
N ILE A 155 -3.82 -15.94 4.20
CA ILE A 155 -3.56 -16.64 2.93
C ILE A 155 -4.65 -17.67 2.62
N GLU A 156 -5.22 -18.34 3.63
CA GLU A 156 -6.27 -19.34 3.42
C GLU A 156 -7.57 -18.68 2.92
N SER A 157 -7.86 -17.44 3.34
CA SER A 157 -9.00 -16.67 2.80
C SER A 157 -8.79 -16.33 1.31
N ILE A 158 -7.56 -16.03 0.90
CA ILE A 158 -7.25 -15.82 -0.52
C ILE A 158 -7.35 -17.13 -1.30
N LYS A 159 -6.89 -18.25 -0.75
CA LYS A 159 -7.01 -19.57 -1.40
C LYS A 159 -8.49 -19.95 -1.59
N ASP A 160 -9.35 -19.72 -0.57
CA ASP A 160 -10.77 -19.93 -0.70
C ASP A 160 -11.39 -19.04 -1.79
N PHE A 161 -10.99 -17.78 -1.85
CA PHE A 161 -11.46 -16.86 -2.88
C PHE A 161 -11.02 -17.28 -4.29
N ARG A 162 -9.76 -17.74 -4.49
CA ARG A 162 -9.30 -18.35 -5.74
C ARG A 162 -10.17 -19.52 -6.15
N ASN A 163 -10.43 -20.44 -5.21
CA ASN A 163 -11.21 -21.64 -5.46
C ASN A 163 -12.65 -21.33 -5.89
N LYS A 164 -13.28 -20.34 -5.26
CA LYS A 164 -14.64 -19.90 -5.61
C LYS A 164 -14.74 -19.18 -6.94
N THR A 165 -13.77 -18.33 -7.24
CA THR A 165 -13.78 -17.58 -8.50
C THR A 165 -13.18 -18.34 -9.67
N LYS A 166 -12.43 -19.42 -9.40
CA LYS A 166 -11.63 -20.19 -10.38
C LYS A 166 -10.65 -19.30 -11.17
N ASN A 167 -10.17 -18.25 -10.52
CA ASN A 167 -9.18 -17.32 -11.08
C ASN A 167 -7.86 -17.45 -10.34
N GLU A 168 -6.76 -17.26 -11.05
CA GLU A 168 -5.46 -17.01 -10.45
C GLU A 168 -5.45 -15.58 -9.88
N ILE A 169 -5.32 -15.47 -8.55
CA ILE A 169 -5.36 -14.20 -7.84
C ILE A 169 -4.06 -14.05 -7.05
N GLU A 170 -3.23 -13.13 -7.44
CA GLU A 170 -1.97 -12.85 -6.77
C GLU A 170 -2.24 -12.19 -5.39
N VAL A 171 -1.54 -12.66 -4.37
CA VAL A 171 -1.67 -12.15 -2.98
C VAL A 171 -1.34 -10.66 -2.91
N GLN A 172 -0.39 -10.21 -3.73
CA GLN A 172 0.05 -8.81 -3.81
C GLN A 172 -1.08 -7.82 -4.16
N ARG A 173 -2.16 -8.26 -4.81
CA ARG A 173 -3.33 -7.41 -5.09
C ARG A 173 -3.96 -6.84 -3.82
N PHE A 174 -3.88 -7.58 -2.72
CA PHE A 174 -4.49 -7.19 -1.45
C PHE A 174 -3.60 -6.30 -0.59
N ARG A 175 -2.31 -6.19 -0.90
CA ARG A 175 -1.37 -5.24 -0.29
C ARG A 175 -1.35 -5.30 1.25
N GLY A 176 -1.44 -6.53 1.81
CA GLY A 176 -1.34 -6.76 3.24
C GLY A 176 0.09 -6.63 3.75
N ASN A 177 0.28 -6.07 4.97
CA ASN A 177 1.61 -5.96 5.58
C ASN A 177 2.09 -7.30 6.11
N PHE A 178 1.27 -8.01 6.87
CA PHE A 178 1.57 -9.34 7.39
C PHE A 178 0.74 -10.38 6.67
N LEU A 179 1.39 -11.35 6.05
CA LEU A 179 0.73 -12.52 5.50
C LEU A 179 0.74 -13.63 6.53
N MET A 180 -0.41 -14.20 6.81
CA MET A 180 -0.63 -15.18 7.87
C MET A 180 -1.08 -16.52 7.30
N GLU A 181 -0.55 -17.61 7.86
CA GLU A 181 -0.91 -18.99 7.57
C GLU A 181 -1.30 -19.76 8.83
N GLY A 182 -1.99 -20.89 8.64
CA GLY A 182 -2.40 -21.78 9.73
C GLY A 182 -3.69 -21.35 10.43
N VAL A 183 -4.49 -20.48 9.82
CA VAL A 183 -5.81 -20.05 10.26
C VAL A 183 -6.82 -20.47 9.21
N ASN A 184 -8.01 -20.96 9.63
CA ASN A 184 -9.06 -21.28 8.67
C ASN A 184 -9.45 -20.04 7.85
N ALA A 185 -9.89 -20.27 6.61
CA ALA A 185 -10.34 -19.18 5.75
C ALA A 185 -11.44 -18.35 6.45
N TRP A 186 -11.27 -17.03 6.44
CA TRP A 186 -12.18 -16.03 7.00
C TRP A 186 -12.31 -16.01 8.53
N GLU A 187 -11.58 -16.84 9.26
CA GLU A 187 -11.59 -16.88 10.73
C GLU A 187 -11.09 -15.56 11.34
N GLU A 188 -10.14 -14.88 10.69
CA GLU A 188 -9.61 -13.57 11.10
C GLU A 188 -10.69 -12.51 11.28
N ARG A 189 -11.83 -12.65 10.63
CA ARG A 189 -12.99 -11.74 10.78
C ARG A 189 -13.60 -11.77 12.17
N ASN A 190 -13.46 -12.90 12.87
CA ASN A 190 -13.96 -13.10 14.23
C ASN A 190 -13.02 -12.52 15.31
N TRP A 191 -11.92 -11.88 14.87
CA TRP A 191 -10.93 -11.31 15.79
C TRP A 191 -11.14 -9.82 16.06
N ILE A 192 -12.11 -9.19 15.43
CA ILE A 192 -12.46 -7.78 15.70
C ILE A 192 -12.69 -7.58 17.20
N GLY A 193 -12.06 -6.56 17.79
CA GLY A 193 -12.12 -6.26 19.22
C GLY A 193 -11.17 -7.10 20.08
N LYS A 194 -10.50 -8.12 19.52
CA LYS A 194 -9.54 -8.95 20.24
C LYS A 194 -8.13 -8.39 20.15
N THR A 195 -7.28 -8.78 21.09
CA THR A 195 -5.84 -8.54 21.06
C THR A 195 -5.14 -9.85 20.71
N ILE A 196 -4.28 -9.80 19.70
CA ILE A 196 -3.42 -10.91 19.29
C ILE A 196 -1.96 -10.58 19.59
N THR A 197 -1.12 -11.62 19.68
CA THR A 197 0.33 -11.47 19.83
C THR A 197 1.03 -12.00 18.58
N ILE A 198 1.93 -11.21 18.01
CA ILE A 198 2.80 -11.61 16.90
C ILE A 198 4.23 -11.37 17.36
N GLY A 199 5.02 -12.44 17.51
CA GLY A 199 6.30 -12.37 18.17
C GLY A 199 6.14 -11.90 19.62
N ASN A 200 6.79 -10.80 19.97
CA ASN A 200 6.71 -10.16 21.30
C ASN A 200 5.78 -8.92 21.31
N GLN A 201 5.11 -8.60 20.20
CA GLN A 201 4.25 -7.43 20.08
C GLN A 201 2.77 -7.78 20.19
N LYS A 202 1.99 -6.89 20.81
CA LYS A 202 0.54 -7.00 20.93
C LYS A 202 -0.15 -6.07 19.94
N PHE A 203 -1.14 -6.63 19.19
CA PHE A 203 -1.94 -5.90 18.23
C PHE A 203 -3.42 -6.00 18.59
N HIS A 204 -4.10 -4.88 18.62
CA HIS A 204 -5.55 -4.85 18.76
C HIS A 204 -6.21 -4.83 17.39
N ILE A 205 -7.07 -5.81 17.11
CA ILE A 205 -7.78 -5.92 15.83
C ILE A 205 -8.96 -4.94 15.82
N LYS A 206 -8.82 -3.87 15.08
CA LYS A 206 -9.80 -2.78 15.05
C LYS A 206 -10.99 -3.06 14.15
N LYS A 207 -10.72 -3.52 12.92
CA LYS A 207 -11.77 -3.77 11.91
C LYS A 207 -11.27 -4.60 10.73
N ASN A 208 -12.21 -5.11 9.94
CA ASN A 208 -11.93 -5.60 8.59
C ASN A 208 -11.58 -4.43 7.66
N ILE A 209 -10.75 -4.71 6.65
CA ILE A 209 -10.32 -3.70 5.67
C ILE A 209 -11.14 -3.86 4.38
N PRO A 210 -12.05 -2.92 4.07
CA PRO A 210 -12.78 -2.97 2.81
C PRO A 210 -11.83 -2.76 1.64
N ARG A 211 -11.95 -3.60 0.64
CA ARG A 211 -11.13 -3.50 -0.58
C ARG A 211 -11.75 -2.51 -1.56
N CYS A 212 -10.93 -1.94 -2.39
CA CYS A 212 -11.34 -1.02 -3.44
C CYS A 212 -10.93 -1.58 -4.83
N VAL A 213 -11.32 -0.91 -5.89
CA VAL A 213 -11.03 -1.31 -7.27
C VAL A 213 -9.54 -1.54 -7.59
N ALA A 214 -8.63 -1.11 -6.72
CA ALA A 214 -7.20 -1.36 -6.90
C ALA A 214 -6.85 -2.86 -6.90
N ILE A 215 -7.62 -3.72 -6.22
CA ILE A 215 -7.39 -5.18 -6.23
C ILE A 215 -7.63 -5.80 -7.61
N ASN A 216 -8.37 -5.12 -8.50
CA ASN A 216 -8.62 -5.58 -9.85
C ASN A 216 -7.35 -5.49 -10.73
N ILE A 217 -6.36 -4.67 -10.34
CA ILE A 217 -5.16 -4.47 -11.13
C ILE A 217 -4.17 -5.59 -10.84
N LYS A 218 -3.74 -6.29 -11.88
CA LYS A 218 -2.72 -7.33 -11.78
C LYS A 218 -1.38 -6.72 -11.36
N PRO A 219 -0.66 -7.30 -10.38
CA PRO A 219 0.66 -6.79 -9.97
C PRO A 219 1.60 -6.60 -11.15
N GLU A 220 2.42 -5.55 -11.09
CA GLU A 220 3.43 -5.20 -12.11
C GLU A 220 2.88 -4.91 -13.51
N THR A 221 1.58 -4.71 -13.61
CA THR A 221 0.89 -4.35 -14.86
C THR A 221 -0.15 -3.26 -14.61
N ASP A 222 -0.81 -2.81 -15.66
CA ASP A 222 -2.04 -2.00 -15.63
C ASP A 222 -3.30 -2.80 -16.03
N ASP A 223 -3.16 -4.14 -16.12
CA ASP A 223 -4.24 -5.05 -16.51
C ASP A 223 -5.32 -5.12 -15.40
N LYS A 224 -6.58 -4.89 -15.82
CA LYS A 224 -7.80 -4.93 -14.99
C LYS A 224 -8.81 -5.96 -15.53
N SER A 225 -8.34 -7.02 -16.12
CA SER A 225 -9.18 -8.06 -16.73
C SER A 225 -10.10 -8.78 -15.72
N LEU A 226 -9.73 -8.80 -14.42
CA LEU A 226 -10.52 -9.41 -13.36
C LEU A 226 -11.28 -8.35 -12.56
N ASP A 227 -12.59 -8.54 -12.37
CA ASP A 227 -13.38 -7.75 -11.42
C ASP A 227 -13.51 -8.47 -10.08
N LEU A 228 -12.41 -8.47 -9.32
CA LEU A 228 -12.32 -9.13 -8.03
C LEU A 228 -13.18 -8.47 -6.96
N LEU A 229 -13.37 -7.16 -7.04
CA LEU A 229 -14.19 -6.44 -6.08
C LEU A 229 -15.66 -6.87 -6.20
N ARG A 230 -16.17 -7.00 -7.42
CA ARG A 230 -17.50 -7.55 -7.69
C ARG A 230 -17.61 -9.00 -7.25
N SER A 231 -16.58 -9.81 -7.52
CA SER A 231 -16.53 -11.22 -7.14
C SER A 231 -16.57 -11.40 -5.62
N LEU A 232 -15.87 -10.58 -4.83
CA LEU A 232 -15.98 -10.58 -3.37
C LEU A 232 -17.41 -10.34 -2.92
N LYS A 233 -18.08 -9.32 -3.49
CA LYS A 233 -19.46 -9.02 -3.17
C LYS A 233 -20.41 -10.18 -3.51
N GLN A 234 -20.23 -10.83 -4.65
CA GLN A 234 -21.05 -11.93 -5.12
C GLN A 234 -20.91 -13.19 -4.24
N HIS A 235 -19.67 -13.55 -3.85
CA HIS A 235 -19.41 -14.79 -3.13
C HIS A 235 -19.53 -14.66 -1.61
N TYR A 236 -19.27 -13.48 -1.05
CA TYR A 236 -19.20 -13.28 0.41
C TYR A 236 -20.12 -12.18 0.92
N GLN A 237 -20.84 -11.47 0.05
CA GLN A 237 -21.77 -10.37 0.35
C GLN A 237 -21.11 -9.16 1.04
N HIS A 238 -19.78 -9.05 0.99
CA HIS A 238 -18.99 -7.94 1.49
C HIS A 238 -17.79 -7.66 0.60
N PHE A 239 -17.05 -6.59 0.90
CA PHE A 239 -15.83 -6.18 0.17
C PHE A 239 -14.57 -6.35 1.00
N ASP A 240 -14.66 -6.91 2.21
CA ASP A 240 -13.54 -6.99 3.14
C ASP A 240 -12.70 -8.24 2.90
N MET A 241 -11.39 -8.10 3.13
CA MET A 241 -10.46 -9.22 3.17
C MET A 241 -9.29 -8.86 4.09
#